data_1cdf326db4e662943f77226f3a63ff61
#
_entry.id   1cdf326db4e662943f77226f3a63ff61
#
_cell.length_a   1.000
_cell.length_b   1.000
_cell.length_c   1.000
_cell.angle_alpha   90.00
_cell.angle_beta   90.00
_cell.angle_gamma   90.00
#
_symmetry.space_group_name_H-M   'P 1'
#
loop_
_entity.id
_entity.type
_entity.pdbx_description
1 polymer ?
#
loop_
_entity_poly.entity_id
_entity_poly.type
_entity_poly.pdbx_seq_one_letter_code
_entity_poly.pdbx_strand_id
1 'polypeptide(L)'
;PQAATMRLNQNILLLGKKVVLVPYTPEHVPRYHEWMKSEELRRLTASEPLTLEQEYVMQCSWQEDADKCTFIVLDAEKWQAQLGTSEESCMVGDVNLFLTDLGDPTLGEIEVMIAEPSCRGQGLGTEAVLVMMSYGVTKLGLTKFEAKIGQGNEPSMQLFRKLHFEQVAVSSVFQEVTLRLTMSERERQWLLEQTSHVEEKPYRAGESERC
;
A
#
# COMPACT_ATOMS: atom_id res chain seq x y z
N PRO A 1 -20.76 9.21 -12.14
CA PRO A 1 -19.39 8.94 -12.60
C PRO A 1 -18.53 8.76 -11.35
N GLN A 2 -18.16 7.49 -11.07
CA GLN A 2 -17.19 7.20 -10.02
C GLN A 2 -15.84 7.75 -10.48
N ALA A 3 -15.32 8.72 -9.75
CA ALA A 3 -13.93 9.13 -9.94
C ALA A 3 -13.04 7.92 -9.67
N ALA A 4 -12.05 7.68 -10.54
CA ALA A 4 -11.09 6.61 -10.36
C ALA A 4 -10.42 6.74 -8.98
N THR A 5 -10.29 5.64 -8.21
CA THR A 5 -9.73 5.67 -6.84
C THR A 5 -8.31 6.21 -6.80
N MET A 6 -7.46 5.88 -7.80
CA MET A 6 -6.12 6.44 -7.94
C MET A 6 -6.11 7.95 -8.13
N ARG A 7 -7.13 8.52 -8.77
CA ARG A 7 -7.24 9.97 -8.92
C ARG A 7 -7.52 10.69 -7.61
N LEU A 8 -8.11 10.01 -6.63
CA LEU A 8 -8.35 10.58 -5.30
C LEU A 8 -7.04 10.79 -4.53
N ASN A 9 -6.06 9.91 -4.71
CA ASN A 9 -4.80 9.99 -3.97
C ASN A 9 -3.64 10.65 -4.73
N GLN A 10 -3.82 11.07 -5.99
CA GLN A 10 -2.77 11.68 -6.82
C GLN A 10 -2.09 12.90 -6.18
N ASN A 11 -2.82 13.66 -5.40
CA ASN A 11 -2.37 14.92 -4.82
C ASN A 11 -2.30 14.90 -3.29
N ILE A 12 -2.22 13.70 -2.71
CA ILE A 12 -2.27 13.50 -1.27
C ILE A 12 -0.99 12.84 -0.78
N LEU A 13 -0.40 13.41 0.26
CA LEU A 13 0.66 12.84 1.06
C LEU A 13 0.12 12.55 2.46
N LEU A 14 0.38 11.36 2.98
CA LEU A 14 -0.01 10.96 4.33
C LEU A 14 1.24 10.82 5.18
N LEU A 15 1.38 11.70 6.16
CA LEU A 15 2.55 11.78 7.03
C LEU A 15 2.29 11.03 8.34
N GLY A 16 2.95 9.89 8.51
CA GLY A 16 2.97 9.11 9.74
C GLY A 16 4.21 9.40 10.60
N LYS A 17 4.42 8.59 11.63
CA LYS A 17 5.61 8.67 12.48
C LYS A 17 6.82 7.98 11.87
N LYS A 18 6.62 6.80 11.30
CA LYS A 18 7.67 5.95 10.74
C LYS A 18 7.68 5.98 9.22
N VAL A 19 6.53 6.23 8.60
CA VAL A 19 6.35 6.21 7.16
C VAL A 19 5.71 7.49 6.66
N VAL A 20 6.01 7.82 5.40
CA VAL A 20 5.29 8.79 4.60
C VAL A 20 4.73 8.05 3.39
N LEU A 21 3.43 8.17 3.14
CA LEU A 21 2.80 7.58 1.96
C LEU A 21 2.61 8.65 0.90
N VAL A 22 3.13 8.39 -0.29
CA VAL A 22 3.01 9.29 -1.45
C VAL A 22 2.45 8.53 -2.64
N PRO A 23 1.78 9.21 -3.59
CA PRO A 23 1.30 8.54 -4.81
C PRO A 23 2.46 7.94 -5.60
N TYR A 24 2.20 6.84 -6.31
CA TYR A 24 3.18 6.26 -7.22
C TYR A 24 3.30 7.11 -8.47
N THR A 25 4.48 7.62 -8.75
CA THR A 25 4.80 8.48 -9.90
C THR A 25 5.91 7.88 -10.76
N PRO A 26 6.12 8.37 -12.01
CA PRO A 26 7.24 7.91 -12.84
C PRO A 26 8.62 8.05 -12.18
N GLU A 27 8.81 9.03 -11.32
CA GLU A 27 10.07 9.24 -10.57
C GLU A 27 10.45 8.04 -9.70
N HIS A 28 9.46 7.29 -9.20
CA HIS A 28 9.69 6.13 -8.35
C HIS A 28 10.02 4.86 -9.12
N VAL A 29 9.71 4.82 -10.43
CA VAL A 29 9.79 3.60 -11.25
C VAL A 29 11.18 2.99 -11.30
N PRO A 30 12.29 3.75 -11.45
CA PRO A 30 13.62 3.14 -11.50
C PRO A 30 13.96 2.30 -10.28
N ARG A 31 13.67 2.79 -9.08
CA ARG A 31 13.92 2.04 -7.84
C ARG A 31 12.95 0.88 -7.66
N TYR A 32 11.69 1.07 -7.99
CA TYR A 32 10.71 -0.01 -7.98
C TYR A 32 11.13 -1.15 -8.90
N HIS A 33 11.64 -0.82 -10.09
CA HIS A 33 12.17 -1.80 -11.03
C HIS A 33 13.38 -2.55 -10.47
N GLU A 34 14.29 -1.88 -9.76
CA GLU A 34 15.41 -2.54 -9.08
C GLU A 34 14.92 -3.55 -8.04
N TRP A 35 13.88 -3.22 -7.25
CA TRP A 35 13.28 -4.17 -6.33
C TRP A 35 12.74 -5.41 -7.03
N MET A 36 12.09 -5.22 -8.18
CA MET A 36 11.46 -6.31 -8.94
C MET A 36 12.47 -7.19 -9.70
N LYS A 37 13.76 -6.89 -9.65
CA LYS A 37 14.82 -7.82 -10.07
C LYS A 37 15.01 -8.96 -9.06
N SER A 38 14.59 -8.80 -7.83
CA SER A 38 14.60 -9.84 -6.80
C SER A 38 13.55 -10.92 -7.11
N GLU A 39 14.00 -12.16 -7.29
CA GLU A 39 13.11 -13.30 -7.46
C GLU A 39 12.22 -13.52 -6.24
N GLU A 40 12.77 -13.32 -5.03
CA GLU A 40 12.02 -13.40 -3.79
C GLU A 40 10.86 -12.40 -3.76
N LEU A 41 11.12 -11.12 -4.07
CA LEU A 41 10.09 -10.10 -4.09
C LEU A 41 9.03 -10.36 -5.16
N ARG A 42 9.43 -10.81 -6.35
CA ARG A 42 8.46 -11.19 -7.39
C ARG A 42 7.56 -12.34 -6.94
N ARG A 43 8.14 -13.33 -6.28
CA ARG A 43 7.38 -14.47 -5.74
C ARG A 43 6.39 -14.02 -4.66
N LEU A 44 6.84 -13.18 -3.72
CA LEU A 44 6.00 -12.69 -2.62
C LEU A 44 4.87 -11.78 -3.10
N THR A 45 5.05 -11.07 -4.20
CA THR A 45 4.08 -10.16 -4.78
C THR A 45 3.33 -10.75 -5.99
N ALA A 46 3.58 -12.01 -6.34
CA ALA A 46 3.03 -12.67 -7.52
C ALA A 46 3.24 -11.85 -8.80
N SER A 47 4.44 -11.28 -8.98
CA SER A 47 4.78 -10.39 -10.08
C SER A 47 5.64 -11.11 -11.12
N GLU A 48 5.44 -10.76 -12.39
CA GLU A 48 6.24 -11.21 -13.52
C GLU A 48 7.43 -10.26 -13.73
N PRO A 49 8.56 -10.76 -14.26
CA PRO A 49 9.68 -9.88 -14.61
C PRO A 49 9.31 -8.97 -15.78
N LEU A 50 9.55 -7.67 -15.63
CA LEU A 50 9.27 -6.64 -16.63
C LEU A 50 10.54 -5.91 -17.03
N THR A 51 10.57 -5.36 -18.26
CA THR A 51 11.57 -4.36 -18.65
C THR A 51 11.27 -3.04 -17.96
N LEU A 52 12.24 -2.13 -17.93
CA LEU A 52 12.04 -0.79 -17.37
C LEU A 52 10.91 -0.05 -18.09
N GLU A 53 10.82 -0.14 -19.41
CA GLU A 53 9.73 0.46 -20.18
C GLU A 53 8.37 -0.10 -19.79
N GLN A 54 8.28 -1.42 -19.60
CA GLN A 54 7.06 -2.07 -19.14
C GLN A 54 6.68 -1.64 -17.72
N GLU A 55 7.65 -1.40 -16.84
CA GLU A 55 7.37 -0.84 -15.50
C GLU A 55 6.77 0.57 -15.58
N TYR A 56 7.26 1.43 -16.47
CA TYR A 56 6.66 2.75 -16.68
C TYR A 56 5.22 2.65 -17.18
N VAL A 57 4.97 1.75 -18.15
CA VAL A 57 3.61 1.51 -18.65
C VAL A 57 2.70 0.98 -17.55
N MET A 58 3.19 0.07 -16.72
CA MET A 58 2.44 -0.46 -15.59
C MET A 58 2.12 0.63 -14.55
N GLN A 59 3.08 1.50 -14.25
CA GLN A 59 2.85 2.63 -13.34
C GLN A 59 1.73 3.54 -13.85
N CYS A 60 1.75 3.88 -15.13
CA CYS A 60 0.68 4.63 -15.78
C CYS A 60 -0.68 3.92 -15.66
N SER A 61 -0.71 2.63 -15.95
CA SER A 61 -1.90 1.79 -15.83
C SER A 61 -2.47 1.80 -14.40
N TRP A 62 -1.62 1.72 -13.40
CA TRP A 62 -2.05 1.77 -12.01
C TRP A 62 -2.61 3.14 -11.62
N GLN A 63 -2.02 4.20 -12.15
CA GLN A 63 -2.49 5.56 -11.91
C GLN A 63 -3.90 5.80 -12.47
N GLU A 64 -4.22 5.19 -13.61
CA GLU A 64 -5.52 5.31 -14.28
C GLU A 64 -6.57 4.28 -13.80
N ASP A 65 -6.16 3.26 -13.04
CA ASP A 65 -7.03 2.18 -12.60
C ASP A 65 -8.02 2.68 -11.54
N ALA A 66 -9.33 2.52 -11.83
CA ALA A 66 -10.40 2.89 -10.91
C ALA A 66 -10.51 1.95 -9.70
N ASP A 67 -9.99 0.74 -9.80
CA ASP A 67 -10.15 -0.33 -8.81
C ASP A 67 -8.90 -0.53 -7.95
N LYS A 68 -7.92 0.33 -8.09
CA LYS A 68 -6.64 0.24 -7.40
C LYS A 68 -6.23 1.58 -6.80
N CYS A 69 -5.77 1.55 -5.56
CA CYS A 69 -5.15 2.69 -4.89
C CYS A 69 -3.76 2.29 -4.39
N THR A 70 -2.73 2.94 -4.91
CA THR A 70 -1.33 2.66 -4.59
C THR A 70 -0.66 3.84 -3.92
N PHE A 71 0.04 3.58 -2.81
CA PHE A 71 1.00 4.51 -2.24
C PHE A 71 2.38 3.88 -2.20
N ILE A 72 3.39 4.68 -2.52
CA ILE A 72 4.79 4.37 -2.22
C ILE A 72 5.04 4.68 -0.75
N VAL A 73 5.73 3.78 -0.06
CA VAL A 73 6.11 3.95 1.34
C VAL A 73 7.52 4.52 1.39
N LEU A 74 7.65 5.68 2.01
CA LEU A 74 8.92 6.33 2.29
C LEU A 74 9.26 6.16 3.77
N ASP A 75 10.55 6.04 4.07
CA ASP A 75 11.05 6.13 5.45
C ASP A 75 10.93 7.58 5.92
N ALA A 76 10.13 7.83 6.95
CA ALA A 76 9.85 9.19 7.42
C ALA A 76 11.11 9.89 7.97
N GLU A 77 12.01 9.17 8.61
CA GLU A 77 13.26 9.71 9.14
C GLU A 77 14.17 10.20 8.00
N LYS A 78 14.36 9.38 6.97
CA LYS A 78 15.13 9.77 5.79
C LYS A 78 14.48 10.93 5.04
N TRP A 79 13.15 10.88 4.88
CA TRP A 79 12.42 11.93 4.19
C TRP A 79 12.53 13.29 4.89
N GLN A 80 12.48 13.31 6.22
CA GLN A 80 12.64 14.55 7.01
C GLN A 80 14.08 15.06 7.02
N ALA A 81 15.08 14.17 7.06
CA ALA A 81 16.49 14.53 7.12
C ALA A 81 17.04 15.04 5.78
N GLN A 82 16.41 14.67 4.66
CA GLN A 82 16.92 14.92 3.31
C GLN A 82 16.13 15.99 2.56
N LEU A 83 16.03 17.18 3.13
CA LEU A 83 15.47 18.33 2.45
C LEU A 83 16.27 18.62 1.17
N GLY A 84 15.64 18.39 -0.01
CA GLY A 84 16.24 18.65 -1.32
C GLY A 84 16.85 17.44 -2.03
N THR A 85 16.76 16.24 -1.45
CA THR A 85 17.12 14.99 -2.15
C THR A 85 15.89 14.32 -2.79
N SER A 86 16.16 13.42 -3.73
CA SER A 86 15.11 12.64 -4.40
C SER A 86 14.32 11.77 -3.42
N GLU A 87 13.00 11.74 -3.54
CA GLU A 87 12.15 10.80 -2.80
C GLU A 87 12.55 9.35 -3.02
N GLU A 88 13.09 9.05 -4.20
CA GLU A 88 13.56 7.73 -4.57
C GLU A 88 14.53 7.16 -3.53
N SER A 89 15.41 8.00 -2.97
CA SER A 89 16.35 7.59 -1.93
C SER A 89 15.69 7.20 -0.60
N CYS A 90 14.46 7.63 -0.37
CA CYS A 90 13.70 7.36 0.85
C CYS A 90 12.74 6.17 0.71
N MET A 91 12.58 5.64 -0.50
CA MET A 91 11.63 4.55 -0.78
C MET A 91 12.02 3.26 -0.06
N VAL A 92 11.04 2.63 0.60
CA VAL A 92 11.22 1.36 1.29
C VAL A 92 10.23 0.28 0.88
N GLY A 93 9.12 0.64 0.24
CA GLY A 93 8.12 -0.32 -0.19
C GLY A 93 6.91 0.34 -0.84
N ASP A 94 5.82 -0.42 -0.89
CA ASP A 94 4.51 0.06 -1.34
C ASP A 94 3.38 -0.53 -0.50
N VAL A 95 2.23 0.10 -0.56
CA VAL A 95 0.99 -0.40 0.03
C VAL A 95 -0.16 -0.12 -0.94
N ASN A 96 -1.03 -1.12 -1.13
CA ASN A 96 -2.09 -1.10 -2.13
C ASN A 96 -3.43 -1.48 -1.53
N LEU A 97 -4.50 -0.86 -2.04
CA LEU A 97 -5.87 -1.31 -1.89
C LEU A 97 -6.45 -1.66 -3.26
N PHE A 98 -7.06 -2.84 -3.36
CA PHE A 98 -7.79 -3.29 -4.54
C PHE A 98 -9.28 -3.33 -4.23
N LEU A 99 -10.10 -2.72 -5.09
CA LEU A 99 -11.55 -2.66 -4.98
C LEU A 99 -12.19 -3.52 -6.09
N THR A 100 -11.80 -4.78 -6.14
CA THR A 100 -12.08 -5.67 -7.27
C THR A 100 -13.34 -6.53 -7.11
N ASP A 101 -13.95 -6.56 -5.91
CA ASP A 101 -15.21 -7.29 -5.71
C ASP A 101 -16.39 -6.41 -6.11
N LEU A 102 -16.93 -6.67 -7.32
CA LEU A 102 -18.10 -5.95 -7.84
C LEU A 102 -19.38 -6.23 -7.04
N GLY A 103 -19.44 -7.32 -6.30
CA GLY A 103 -20.57 -7.68 -5.43
C GLY A 103 -20.54 -6.98 -4.08
N ASP A 104 -19.40 -6.47 -3.66
CA ASP A 104 -19.23 -5.77 -2.38
C ASP A 104 -18.28 -4.56 -2.52
N PRO A 105 -18.82 -3.37 -2.80
CA PRO A 105 -18.01 -2.16 -2.95
C PRO A 105 -17.42 -1.65 -1.63
N THR A 106 -17.77 -2.26 -0.49
CA THR A 106 -17.25 -1.90 0.83
C THR A 106 -16.04 -2.74 1.26
N LEU A 107 -15.66 -3.73 0.44
CA LEU A 107 -14.52 -4.59 0.67
C LEU A 107 -13.29 -4.09 -0.07
N GLY A 108 -12.17 -3.95 0.62
CA GLY A 108 -10.86 -3.68 0.03
C GLY A 108 -9.87 -4.80 0.32
N GLU A 109 -9.18 -5.28 -0.71
CA GLU A 109 -8.02 -6.16 -0.54
C GLU A 109 -6.77 -5.32 -0.33
N ILE A 110 -6.05 -5.54 0.76
CA ILE A 110 -4.86 -4.78 1.12
C ILE A 110 -3.60 -5.61 0.95
N GLU A 111 -2.59 -5.04 0.30
CA GLU A 111 -1.27 -5.63 0.15
C GLU A 111 -0.20 -4.63 0.58
N VAL A 112 0.85 -5.12 1.22
CA VAL A 112 2.01 -4.32 1.64
C VAL A 112 3.30 -5.07 1.30
N MET A 113 4.28 -4.34 0.82
CA MET A 113 5.62 -4.84 0.58
C MET A 113 6.64 -3.87 1.18
N ILE A 114 7.50 -4.36 2.06
CA ILE A 114 8.71 -3.65 2.47
C ILE A 114 9.87 -4.30 1.73
N ALA A 115 10.33 -3.63 0.68
CA ALA A 115 11.32 -4.16 -0.26
C ALA A 115 12.76 -4.07 0.25
N GLU A 116 13.05 -3.03 1.06
CA GLU A 116 14.38 -2.82 1.62
C GLU A 116 14.62 -3.74 2.82
N PRO A 117 15.55 -4.73 2.74
CA PRO A 117 15.75 -5.69 3.82
C PRO A 117 16.14 -5.04 5.14
N SER A 118 16.92 -3.97 5.12
CA SER A 118 17.35 -3.24 6.31
C SER A 118 16.22 -2.53 7.05
N CYS A 119 15.07 -2.33 6.40
CA CYS A 119 13.90 -1.64 6.94
C CYS A 119 12.84 -2.61 7.49
N ARG A 120 13.03 -3.92 7.30
CA ARG A 120 12.11 -4.94 7.81
C ARG A 120 12.24 -5.10 9.32
N GLY A 121 11.15 -5.50 9.98
CA GLY A 121 11.13 -5.73 11.42
C GLY A 121 11.12 -4.46 12.28
N GLN A 122 10.92 -3.29 11.69
CA GLN A 122 10.94 -1.99 12.37
C GLN A 122 9.57 -1.34 12.51
N GLY A 123 8.52 -2.05 12.12
CA GLY A 123 7.14 -1.55 12.21
C GLY A 123 6.70 -0.64 11.08
N LEU A 124 7.49 -0.50 10.01
CA LEU A 124 7.13 0.33 8.85
C LEU A 124 5.92 -0.23 8.11
N GLY A 125 5.91 -1.54 7.85
CA GLY A 125 4.78 -2.21 7.22
C GLY A 125 3.50 -2.10 8.03
N THR A 126 3.60 -2.22 9.34
CA THR A 126 2.46 -2.08 10.26
C THR A 126 1.84 -0.69 10.17
N GLU A 127 2.64 0.36 10.26
CA GLU A 127 2.11 1.73 10.14
C GLU A 127 1.57 2.00 8.74
N ALA A 128 2.24 1.54 7.68
CA ALA A 128 1.75 1.69 6.31
C ALA A 128 0.35 1.06 6.12
N VAL A 129 0.14 -0.14 6.65
CA VAL A 129 -1.17 -0.82 6.60
C VAL A 129 -2.23 -0.06 7.41
N LEU A 130 -1.90 0.39 8.62
CA LEU A 130 -2.83 1.17 9.45
C LEU A 130 -3.25 2.46 8.75
N VAL A 131 -2.31 3.21 8.19
CA VAL A 131 -2.59 4.45 7.47
C VAL A 131 -3.43 4.19 6.23
N MET A 132 -3.12 3.14 5.47
CA MET A 132 -3.90 2.75 4.30
C MET A 132 -5.31 2.32 4.65
N MET A 133 -5.50 1.57 5.72
CA MET A 133 -6.83 1.16 6.22
C MET A 133 -7.65 2.39 6.64
N SER A 134 -7.04 3.32 7.37
CA SER A 134 -7.70 4.57 7.77
C SER A 134 -8.15 5.38 6.56
N TYR A 135 -7.31 5.49 5.54
CA TYR A 135 -7.66 6.11 4.27
C TYR A 135 -8.85 5.39 3.60
N GLY A 136 -8.82 4.07 3.54
CA GLY A 136 -9.90 3.25 2.98
C GLY A 136 -11.23 3.47 3.70
N VAL A 137 -11.23 3.53 5.03
CA VAL A 137 -12.44 3.75 5.83
C VAL A 137 -12.95 5.17 5.67
N THR A 138 -12.08 6.18 5.77
CA THR A 138 -12.51 7.60 5.81
C THR A 138 -12.77 8.20 4.43
N LYS A 139 -12.04 7.79 3.40
CA LYS A 139 -12.12 8.36 2.05
C LYS A 139 -12.87 7.48 1.05
N LEU A 140 -12.81 6.16 1.21
CA LEU A 140 -13.39 5.21 0.27
C LEU A 140 -14.63 4.49 0.81
N GLY A 141 -14.99 4.72 2.07
CA GLY A 141 -16.18 4.12 2.68
C GLY A 141 -16.07 2.61 2.91
N LEU A 142 -14.85 2.07 3.01
CA LEU A 142 -14.64 0.65 3.22
C LEU A 142 -15.03 0.22 4.64
N THR A 143 -15.62 -0.96 4.74
CA THR A 143 -16.04 -1.57 6.01
C THR A 143 -15.43 -2.95 6.25
N LYS A 144 -14.76 -3.49 5.25
CA LYS A 144 -14.07 -4.78 5.32
C LYS A 144 -12.75 -4.71 4.59
N PHE A 145 -11.75 -5.41 5.15
CA PHE A 145 -10.45 -5.58 4.52
C PHE A 145 -10.09 -7.05 4.46
N GLU A 146 -9.53 -7.47 3.35
CA GLU A 146 -8.94 -8.79 3.18
C GLU A 146 -7.47 -8.67 2.81
N ALA A 147 -6.67 -9.61 3.31
CA ALA A 147 -5.29 -9.80 2.90
C ALA A 147 -5.12 -11.25 2.43
N LYS A 148 -4.66 -11.42 1.21
CA LYS A 148 -4.32 -12.72 0.63
C LYS A 148 -2.81 -12.92 0.74
N ILE A 149 -2.40 -13.91 1.51
CA ILE A 149 -1.01 -14.10 1.92
C ILE A 149 -0.57 -15.50 1.53
N GLY A 150 0.59 -15.62 0.88
CA GLY A 150 1.20 -16.93 0.60
C GLY A 150 1.44 -17.71 1.89
N GLN A 151 1.17 -19.01 1.89
CA GLN A 151 1.26 -19.87 3.09
C GLN A 151 2.63 -19.84 3.77
N GLY A 152 3.70 -19.56 3.02
CA GLY A 152 5.06 -19.45 3.56
C GLY A 152 5.44 -18.06 4.07
N ASN A 153 4.55 -17.06 3.92
CA ASN A 153 4.84 -15.68 4.30
C ASN A 153 4.40 -15.40 5.74
N GLU A 154 5.11 -15.97 6.69
CA GLU A 154 4.81 -15.84 8.12
C GLU A 154 4.90 -14.39 8.62
N PRO A 155 5.88 -13.56 8.23
CA PRO A 155 5.92 -12.16 8.68
C PRO A 155 4.67 -11.37 8.33
N SER A 156 4.13 -11.53 7.11
CA SER A 156 2.87 -10.88 6.71
C SER A 156 1.68 -11.40 7.50
N MET A 157 1.58 -12.71 7.72
CA MET A 157 0.52 -13.28 8.54
C MET A 157 0.54 -12.72 9.97
N GLN A 158 1.70 -12.63 10.59
CA GLN A 158 1.85 -12.05 11.91
C GLN A 158 1.46 -10.57 11.93
N LEU A 159 1.85 -9.80 10.93
CA LEU A 159 1.50 -8.39 10.81
C LEU A 159 -0.02 -8.21 10.81
N PHE A 160 -0.72 -8.90 9.93
CA PHE A 160 -2.17 -8.75 9.81
C PHE A 160 -2.93 -9.31 11.02
N ARG A 161 -2.46 -10.40 11.64
CA ARG A 161 -3.06 -10.92 12.89
C ARG A 161 -2.93 -9.92 14.04
N LYS A 162 -1.82 -9.22 14.14
CA LYS A 162 -1.65 -8.14 15.14
C LYS A 162 -2.61 -6.98 14.91
N LEU A 163 -3.05 -6.78 13.68
CA LEU A 163 -4.04 -5.77 13.31
C LEU A 163 -5.48 -6.29 13.37
N HIS A 164 -5.71 -7.39 14.09
CA HIS A 164 -7.00 -8.00 14.36
C HIS A 164 -7.64 -8.74 13.17
N PHE A 165 -6.89 -8.98 12.11
CA PHE A 165 -7.36 -9.82 11.00
C PHE A 165 -7.47 -11.27 11.45
N GLU A 166 -8.53 -11.95 11.02
CA GLU A 166 -8.80 -13.36 11.29
C GLU A 166 -8.80 -14.17 10.00
N GLN A 167 -8.34 -15.42 10.09
CA GLN A 167 -8.33 -16.32 8.95
C GLN A 167 -9.75 -16.73 8.58
N VAL A 168 -10.13 -16.52 7.32
CA VAL A 168 -11.46 -16.88 6.80
C VAL A 168 -11.42 -17.95 5.70
N ALA A 169 -10.29 -18.12 5.03
CA ALA A 169 -10.16 -19.11 3.97
C ALA A 169 -8.71 -19.56 3.77
N VAL A 170 -8.55 -20.76 3.22
CA VAL A 170 -7.27 -21.29 2.74
C VAL A 170 -7.50 -21.84 1.35
N SER A 171 -6.65 -21.46 0.39
CA SER A 171 -6.65 -22.03 -0.95
C SER A 171 -5.43 -22.95 -1.11
N SER A 172 -5.66 -24.25 -1.27
CA SER A 172 -4.61 -25.22 -1.59
C SER A 172 -4.09 -25.06 -3.03
N VAL A 173 -4.93 -24.61 -3.95
CA VAL A 173 -4.58 -24.39 -5.36
C VAL A 173 -3.59 -23.25 -5.50
N PHE A 174 -3.87 -22.10 -4.86
CA PHE A 174 -3.01 -20.94 -4.91
C PHE A 174 -1.98 -20.88 -3.76
N GLN A 175 -2.04 -21.85 -2.82
CA GLN A 175 -1.22 -21.87 -1.61
C GLN A 175 -1.28 -20.53 -0.85
N GLU A 176 -2.50 -20.01 -0.70
CA GLU A 176 -2.80 -18.74 -0.04
C GLU A 176 -3.70 -18.92 1.17
N VAL A 177 -3.50 -18.04 2.14
CA VAL A 177 -4.40 -17.84 3.28
C VAL A 177 -5.07 -16.49 3.11
N THR A 178 -6.39 -16.42 3.29
CA THR A 178 -7.11 -15.15 3.33
C THR A 178 -7.41 -14.77 4.77
N LEU A 179 -6.95 -13.61 5.18
CA LEU A 179 -7.27 -12.99 6.45
C LEU A 179 -8.24 -11.84 6.21
N ARG A 180 -9.18 -11.63 7.13
CA ARG A 180 -10.20 -10.57 7.02
C ARG A 180 -10.36 -9.82 8.32
N LEU A 181 -10.61 -8.52 8.20
CA LEU A 181 -11.07 -7.65 9.27
C LEU A 181 -12.38 -6.96 8.84
N THR A 182 -13.43 -7.14 9.65
CA THR A 182 -14.68 -6.39 9.49
C THR A 182 -14.67 -5.22 10.47
N MET A 183 -14.89 -4.01 9.94
CA MET A 183 -14.88 -2.79 10.73
C MET A 183 -16.19 -2.64 11.50
N SER A 184 -16.26 -3.23 12.69
CA SER A 184 -17.24 -2.87 13.69
C SER A 184 -16.99 -1.44 14.19
N GLU A 185 -17.93 -0.84 14.89
CA GLU A 185 -17.72 0.48 15.49
C GLU A 185 -16.50 0.51 16.41
N ARG A 186 -16.28 -0.56 17.16
CA ARG A 186 -15.12 -0.73 18.04
C ARG A 186 -13.80 -0.77 17.25
N GLU A 187 -13.76 -1.53 16.16
CA GLU A 187 -12.57 -1.63 15.31
C GLU A 187 -12.29 -0.32 14.57
N ARG A 188 -13.35 0.35 14.12
CA ARG A 188 -13.23 1.67 13.51
C ARG A 188 -12.62 2.67 14.49
N GLN A 189 -13.13 2.74 15.70
CA GLN A 189 -12.62 3.63 16.73
C GLN A 189 -11.16 3.33 17.03
N TRP A 190 -10.81 2.05 17.23
CA TRP A 190 -9.43 1.63 17.45
C TRP A 190 -8.50 2.08 16.31
N LEU A 191 -8.92 1.85 15.06
CA LEU A 191 -8.13 2.25 13.89
C LEU A 191 -7.89 3.77 13.85
N LEU A 192 -8.93 4.57 14.09
CA LEU A 192 -8.81 6.02 14.10
C LEU A 192 -7.92 6.53 15.23
N GLU A 193 -7.94 5.88 16.39
CA GLU A 193 -7.01 6.17 17.50
C GLU A 193 -5.56 5.85 17.13
N GLN A 194 -5.32 4.70 16.48
CA GLN A 194 -3.98 4.29 16.04
C GLN A 194 -3.40 5.23 14.97
N THR A 195 -4.23 5.92 14.23
CA THR A 195 -3.84 6.80 13.13
C THR A 195 -4.12 8.28 13.39
N SER A 196 -4.45 8.64 14.63
CA SER A 196 -4.80 10.03 15.00
C SER A 196 -3.65 11.02 14.79
N HIS A 197 -2.41 10.56 14.78
CA HIS A 197 -1.22 11.37 14.54
C HIS A 197 -0.95 11.63 13.06
N VAL A 198 -1.62 10.93 12.15
CA VAL A 198 -1.38 11.02 10.70
C VAL A 198 -1.91 12.34 10.17
N GLU A 199 -1.07 13.07 9.44
CA GLU A 199 -1.43 14.31 8.78
C GLU A 199 -1.58 14.10 7.28
N GLU A 200 -2.70 14.56 6.73
CA GLU A 200 -2.91 14.65 5.29
C GLU A 200 -2.40 15.99 4.78
N LYS A 201 -1.51 15.97 3.80
CA LYS A 201 -0.92 17.15 3.19
C LYS A 201 -1.05 17.11 1.67
N PRO A 202 -1.03 18.27 0.98
CA PRO A 202 -0.92 18.28 -0.48
C PRO A 202 0.39 17.64 -0.94
N TYR A 203 0.30 16.82 -1.98
CA TYR A 203 1.46 16.26 -2.65
C TYR A 203 1.69 17.04 -3.94
N ARG A 204 2.82 17.74 -4.07
CA ARG A 204 3.28 18.48 -5.26
C ARG A 204 2.15 19.24 -5.98
N ALA A 205 1.69 20.34 -5.39
CA ALA A 205 0.67 21.20 -6.00
C ALA A 205 1.14 21.72 -7.37
N GLY A 206 0.56 21.24 -8.48
CA GLY A 206 0.71 21.79 -9.82
C GLY A 206 1.45 20.95 -10.86
N GLU A 207 2.06 19.82 -10.51
CA GLU A 207 2.73 18.93 -11.47
C GLU A 207 1.92 17.65 -11.67
N SER A 208 0.81 17.73 -12.38
CA SER A 208 0.21 16.53 -12.94
C SER A 208 0.92 16.20 -14.25
N GLU A 209 1.99 15.44 -14.19
CA GLU A 209 2.48 14.73 -15.36
C GLU A 209 1.40 13.71 -15.74
N ARG A 210 0.65 14.05 -16.77
CA ARG A 210 -0.29 13.10 -17.38
C ARG A 210 0.53 12.04 -18.11
N CYS A 211 0.20 10.79 -17.84
CA CYS A 211 0.66 9.69 -18.69
C CYS A 211 0.24 9.86 -20.14
#